data_1c8454c42ca3d95ace5fc22d3ccca719
#
_entry.id   1c8454c42ca3d95ace5fc22d3ccca719
#
_cell.length_a   1.000
_cell.length_b   1.000
_cell.length_c   1.000
_cell.angle_alpha   90.00
_cell.angle_beta   90.00
_cell.angle_gamma   90.00
#
_symmetry.space_group_name_H-M   'P 1'
#
loop_
_entity.id
_entity.type
_entity.pdbx_description
1 polymer ?
#
loop_
_entity_poly.entity_id
_entity_poly.type
_entity_poly.pdbx_seq_one_letter_code
_entity_poly.pdbx_strand_id
1 'polypeptide(L)'
;MKKVGVILSFISFTIIIFSLSCKKEPLQKTMLQTAPLAGVEIDIQKIENLTGVQFKILKMETIGYMPLHKFYWVCLKKKANSQRIEELADSIIKEIIAKKPKTYHSFTIHFFWEDELGERVEQSKSFACANFLPEGDWTKVGRAPLDDYKDYALTCTFLE
;
A
#
# COMPACT_ATOMS: atom_id res chain seq x y z
N MET A 1 -56.16 41.01 -49.23
CA MET A 1 -56.33 40.56 -47.83
C MET A 1 -55.89 39.09 -47.78
N LYS A 2 -54.68 38.81 -47.24
CA LYS A 2 -54.09 37.45 -47.14
C LYS A 2 -54.27 36.95 -45.72
N LYS A 3 -54.94 35.84 -45.56
CA LYS A 3 -55.12 35.16 -44.27
C LYS A 3 -53.87 34.34 -43.97
N VAL A 4 -53.24 34.62 -42.88
CA VAL A 4 -52.10 33.84 -42.36
C VAL A 4 -52.66 32.73 -41.44
N GLY A 5 -52.45 31.53 -41.86
CA GLY A 5 -52.82 30.36 -41.04
C GLY A 5 -51.73 30.04 -40.01
N VAL A 6 -52.08 30.00 -38.75
CA VAL A 6 -51.24 29.61 -37.64
C VAL A 6 -51.32 28.07 -37.49
N ILE A 7 -50.22 27.41 -37.78
CA ILE A 7 -50.08 25.96 -37.54
C ILE A 7 -49.55 25.79 -36.11
N LEU A 8 -50.45 25.32 -35.19
CA LEU A 8 -50.05 24.89 -33.85
C LEU A 8 -49.46 23.47 -33.96
N SER A 9 -48.15 23.40 -33.79
CA SER A 9 -47.43 22.11 -33.65
C SER A 9 -47.54 21.65 -32.20
N PHE A 10 -48.31 20.57 -31.97
CA PHE A 10 -48.34 19.89 -30.65
C PHE A 10 -47.10 19.03 -30.54
N ILE A 11 -46.10 19.49 -29.74
CA ILE A 11 -44.99 18.63 -29.33
C ILE A 11 -45.48 17.78 -28.16
N SER A 12 -45.72 16.51 -28.45
CA SER A 12 -46.05 15.50 -27.45
C SER A 12 -44.73 15.16 -26.68
N PHE A 13 -44.65 15.63 -25.43
CA PHE A 13 -43.54 15.31 -24.55
C PHE A 13 -43.79 13.93 -23.92
N THR A 14 -43.26 12.88 -24.52
CA THR A 14 -43.32 11.56 -23.93
C THR A 14 -42.25 11.47 -22.82
N ILE A 15 -42.69 11.60 -21.56
CA ILE A 15 -41.84 11.37 -20.39
C ILE A 15 -41.61 9.88 -20.24
N ILE A 16 -40.47 9.41 -20.67
CA ILE A 16 -39.99 8.06 -20.38
C ILE A 16 -39.46 8.05 -18.94
N ILE A 17 -40.30 7.56 -18.02
CA ILE A 17 -39.88 7.29 -16.65
C ILE A 17 -38.99 6.03 -16.69
N PHE A 18 -37.70 6.25 -16.73
CA PHE A 18 -36.73 5.19 -16.41
C PHE A 18 -36.82 4.91 -14.91
N SER A 19 -37.59 3.90 -14.54
CA SER A 19 -37.49 3.28 -13.22
C SER A 19 -36.14 2.57 -13.12
N LEU A 20 -35.12 3.27 -12.60
CA LEU A 20 -33.86 2.67 -12.15
C LEU A 20 -34.19 1.76 -10.96
N SER A 21 -34.46 0.50 -11.27
CA SER A 21 -34.45 -0.56 -10.28
C SER A 21 -33.00 -0.75 -9.86
N CYS A 22 -32.63 -0.10 -8.75
CA CYS A 22 -31.35 -0.32 -8.09
C CYS A 22 -31.33 -1.75 -7.53
N LYS A 23 -31.04 -2.74 -8.35
CA LYS A 23 -30.62 -4.05 -7.87
C LYS A 23 -29.30 -3.81 -7.14
N LYS A 24 -29.33 -3.89 -5.81
CA LYS A 24 -28.13 -4.06 -5.01
C LYS A 24 -27.50 -5.39 -5.47
N GLU A 25 -26.55 -5.33 -6.39
CA GLU A 25 -25.65 -6.43 -6.61
C GLU A 25 -24.91 -6.71 -5.29
N PRO A 26 -24.82 -7.98 -4.85
CA PRO A 26 -24.00 -8.30 -3.69
C PRO A 26 -22.57 -7.85 -4.03
N LEU A 27 -21.99 -7.00 -3.18
CA LEU A 27 -20.59 -6.62 -3.24
C LEU A 27 -19.77 -7.91 -3.36
N GLN A 28 -19.37 -8.23 -4.58
CA GLN A 28 -18.29 -9.19 -4.78
C GLN A 28 -17.11 -8.60 -4.03
N LYS A 29 -16.70 -9.29 -2.95
CA LYS A 29 -15.40 -9.11 -2.32
C LYS A 29 -14.38 -9.19 -3.45
N THR A 30 -14.02 -8.03 -4.01
CA THR A 30 -12.92 -7.93 -4.96
C THR A 30 -11.70 -8.33 -4.15
N MET A 31 -11.33 -9.61 -4.24
CA MET A 31 -10.01 -10.04 -3.80
C MET A 31 -9.04 -9.05 -4.43
N LEU A 32 -8.27 -8.35 -3.58
CA LEU A 32 -7.15 -7.56 -4.03
C LEU A 32 -6.30 -8.49 -4.91
N GLN A 33 -6.51 -8.43 -6.22
CA GLN A 33 -5.59 -9.03 -7.17
C GLN A 33 -4.29 -8.23 -6.98
N THR A 34 -3.35 -8.86 -6.30
CA THR A 34 -1.98 -8.39 -6.25
C THR A 34 -1.46 -8.37 -7.67
N ALA A 35 -1.51 -7.19 -8.31
CA ALA A 35 -0.77 -6.98 -9.54
C ALA A 35 0.68 -7.43 -9.27
N PRO A 36 1.35 -8.13 -10.22
CA PRO A 36 2.71 -8.53 -10.03
C PRO A 36 3.53 -7.27 -9.74
N LEU A 37 4.06 -7.20 -8.52
CA LEU A 37 4.85 -6.08 -8.03
C LEU A 37 6.13 -6.03 -8.86
N ALA A 38 6.14 -5.21 -9.91
CA ALA A 38 7.34 -4.93 -10.69
C ALA A 38 8.35 -4.25 -9.76
N GLY A 39 9.30 -5.00 -9.23
CA GLY A 39 10.26 -4.49 -8.24
C GLY A 39 11.15 -5.59 -7.71
N VAL A 40 11.71 -5.39 -6.54
CA VAL A 40 12.54 -6.40 -5.86
C VAL A 40 11.66 -7.58 -5.47
N GLU A 41 11.93 -8.73 -6.05
CA GLU A 41 11.31 -9.99 -5.69
C GLU A 41 11.79 -10.39 -4.29
N ILE A 42 10.95 -10.19 -3.28
CA ILE A 42 11.23 -10.58 -1.89
C ILE A 42 10.89 -12.06 -1.76
N ASP A 43 11.81 -12.85 -1.25
CA ASP A 43 11.54 -14.25 -0.93
C ASP A 43 10.73 -14.36 0.37
N ILE A 44 9.40 -14.29 0.19
CA ILE A 44 8.44 -14.33 1.30
C ILE A 44 8.59 -15.63 2.08
N GLN A 45 8.71 -16.78 1.41
CA GLN A 45 8.80 -18.08 2.07
C GLN A 45 10.05 -18.20 2.95
N LYS A 46 11.18 -17.68 2.47
CA LYS A 46 12.41 -17.63 3.26
C LYS A 46 12.23 -16.81 4.54
N ILE A 47 11.59 -15.63 4.43
CA ILE A 47 11.36 -14.74 5.58
C ILE A 47 10.35 -15.35 6.55
N GLU A 48 9.26 -15.95 6.07
CA GLU A 48 8.28 -16.65 6.91
C GLU A 48 8.93 -17.81 7.69
N ASN A 49 9.85 -18.57 7.06
CA ASN A 49 10.59 -19.64 7.72
C ASN A 49 11.54 -19.11 8.81
N LEU A 50 12.15 -17.94 8.59
CA LEU A 50 13.07 -17.33 9.56
C LEU A 50 12.34 -16.74 10.76
N THR A 51 11.25 -16.00 10.52
CA THR A 51 10.54 -15.23 11.56
C THR A 51 9.37 -15.99 12.19
N GLY A 52 8.87 -17.03 11.53
CA GLY A 52 7.64 -17.73 11.91
C GLY A 52 6.37 -16.88 11.74
N VAL A 53 6.45 -15.74 11.04
CA VAL A 53 5.33 -14.83 10.82
C VAL A 53 4.85 -14.95 9.38
N GLN A 54 3.58 -15.30 9.20
CA GLN A 54 2.93 -15.35 7.89
C GLN A 54 2.47 -13.95 7.49
N PHE A 55 2.88 -13.51 6.31
CA PHE A 55 2.55 -12.17 5.82
C PHE A 55 2.33 -12.14 4.31
N LYS A 56 1.84 -11.02 3.82
CA LYS A 56 1.78 -10.67 2.40
C LYS A 56 2.15 -9.21 2.19
N ILE A 57 2.77 -8.89 1.08
CA ILE A 57 3.01 -7.50 0.68
C ILE A 57 1.80 -7.04 -0.12
N LEU A 58 1.09 -6.03 0.38
CA LEU A 58 -0.10 -5.47 -0.28
C LEU A 58 0.27 -4.47 -1.35
N LYS A 59 1.28 -3.65 -1.07
CA LYS A 59 1.72 -2.56 -1.94
C LYS A 59 3.18 -2.25 -1.67
N MET A 60 3.88 -1.73 -2.67
CA MET A 60 5.17 -1.09 -2.50
C MET A 60 5.29 0.12 -3.41
N GLU A 61 5.97 1.13 -2.92
CA GLU A 61 6.25 2.36 -3.66
C GLU A 61 7.71 2.77 -3.50
N THR A 62 8.22 3.48 -4.51
CA THR A 62 9.49 4.19 -4.42
C THR A 62 9.20 5.66 -4.66
N ILE A 63 9.57 6.50 -3.71
CA ILE A 63 9.32 7.94 -3.76
C ILE A 63 10.65 8.67 -3.81
N GLY A 64 10.68 9.78 -4.58
CA GLY A 64 11.86 10.60 -4.76
C GLY A 64 12.73 10.16 -5.94
N TYR A 65 13.61 11.07 -6.35
CA TYR A 65 14.63 10.81 -7.36
C TYR A 65 15.98 10.56 -6.69
N MET A 66 16.35 11.41 -5.78
CA MET A 66 17.52 11.37 -4.92
C MET A 66 17.25 12.31 -3.74
N PRO A 67 17.11 11.80 -2.53
CA PRO A 67 17.19 10.40 -2.07
C PRO A 67 15.98 9.54 -2.45
N LEU A 68 16.21 8.24 -2.67
CA LEU A 68 15.16 7.25 -2.93
C LEU A 68 14.67 6.65 -1.61
N HIS A 69 13.35 6.76 -1.40
CA HIS A 69 12.66 6.18 -0.25
C HIS A 69 11.83 4.98 -0.71
N LYS A 70 11.92 3.87 0.00
CA LYS A 70 11.16 2.65 -0.31
C LYS A 70 10.11 2.41 0.77
N PHE A 71 8.86 2.31 0.35
CA PHE A 71 7.71 2.06 1.21
C PHE A 71 7.10 0.69 0.93
N TYR A 72 6.70 0.00 1.99
CA TYR A 72 6.01 -1.29 1.95
C TYR A 72 4.76 -1.26 2.82
N TRP A 73 3.70 -1.86 2.32
CA TRP A 73 2.47 -2.17 3.06
C TRP A 73 2.41 -3.67 3.25
N VAL A 74 2.59 -4.11 4.47
CA VAL A 74 2.72 -5.53 4.85
C VAL A 74 1.54 -5.93 5.72
N CYS A 75 0.83 -6.97 5.31
CA CYS A 75 -0.31 -7.51 6.03
C CYS A 75 0.07 -8.82 6.70
N LEU A 76 -0.17 -8.92 7.99
CA LEU A 76 0.01 -10.13 8.77
C LEU A 76 -1.29 -10.93 8.83
N LYS A 77 -1.20 -12.25 8.60
CA LYS A 77 -2.34 -13.17 8.67
C LYS A 77 -2.78 -13.49 10.09
N LYS A 78 -1.87 -13.34 11.05
CA LYS A 78 -2.11 -13.60 12.48
C LYS A 78 -1.40 -12.57 13.33
N LYS A 79 -1.97 -12.26 14.49
CA LYS A 79 -1.35 -11.38 15.48
C LYS A 79 -0.01 -11.95 15.93
N ALA A 80 1.00 -11.10 15.96
CA ALA A 80 2.35 -11.39 16.43
C ALA A 80 2.75 -10.37 17.49
N ASN A 81 3.68 -10.72 18.36
CA ASN A 81 4.22 -9.79 19.35
C ASN A 81 5.20 -8.80 18.71
N SER A 82 5.51 -7.72 19.42
CA SER A 82 6.39 -6.63 18.95
C SER A 82 7.74 -7.15 18.47
N GLN A 83 8.38 -8.03 19.23
CA GLN A 83 9.69 -8.58 18.86
C GLN A 83 9.65 -9.28 17.50
N ARG A 84 8.64 -10.11 17.22
CA ARG A 84 8.51 -10.80 15.93
C ARG A 84 8.23 -9.84 14.77
N ILE A 85 7.55 -8.73 15.03
CA ILE A 85 7.31 -7.70 14.02
C ILE A 85 8.61 -6.97 13.68
N GLU A 86 9.44 -6.69 14.68
CA GLU A 86 10.78 -6.11 14.48
C GLU A 86 11.69 -7.07 13.71
N GLU A 87 11.72 -8.35 14.06
CA GLU A 87 12.46 -9.40 13.33
C GLU A 87 11.99 -9.53 11.88
N LEU A 88 10.67 -9.41 11.63
CA LEU A 88 10.09 -9.42 10.29
C LEU A 88 10.54 -8.20 9.49
N ALA A 89 10.48 -6.99 10.08
CA ALA A 89 10.92 -5.77 9.44
C ALA A 89 12.41 -5.86 9.04
N ASP A 90 13.25 -6.26 9.97
CA ASP A 90 14.69 -6.44 9.75
C ASP A 90 14.97 -7.46 8.63
N SER A 91 14.26 -8.58 8.62
CA SER A 91 14.41 -9.63 7.60
C SER A 91 14.00 -9.15 6.21
N ILE A 92 12.91 -8.39 6.11
CA ILE A 92 12.45 -7.80 4.84
C ILE A 92 13.52 -6.82 4.31
N ILE A 93 14.02 -5.92 5.17
CA ILE A 93 15.00 -4.91 4.78
C ILE A 93 16.32 -5.57 4.35
N LYS A 94 16.82 -6.55 5.09
CA LYS A 94 18.02 -7.29 4.75
C LYS A 94 17.90 -8.02 3.40
N GLU A 95 16.75 -8.62 3.11
CA GLU A 95 16.50 -9.29 1.83
C GLU A 95 16.52 -8.28 0.66
N ILE A 96 15.96 -7.08 0.85
CA ILE A 96 15.97 -6.02 -0.17
C ILE A 96 17.38 -5.50 -0.40
N ILE A 97 18.12 -5.21 0.67
CA ILE A 97 19.50 -4.70 0.59
C ILE A 97 20.41 -5.73 -0.10
N ALA A 98 20.24 -7.02 0.22
CA ALA A 98 21.02 -8.09 -0.42
C ALA A 98 20.80 -8.16 -1.94
N LYS A 99 19.58 -7.92 -2.40
CA LYS A 99 19.21 -7.96 -3.82
C LYS A 99 19.52 -6.67 -4.57
N LYS A 100 19.41 -5.53 -3.90
CA LYS A 100 19.67 -4.18 -4.46
C LYS A 100 20.50 -3.35 -3.49
N PRO A 101 21.76 -3.65 -3.31
CA PRO A 101 22.64 -2.87 -2.45
C PRO A 101 22.80 -1.45 -3.00
N LYS A 102 23.04 -0.50 -2.10
CA LYS A 102 23.38 0.89 -2.42
C LYS A 102 22.34 1.62 -3.27
N THR A 103 21.07 1.25 -3.15
CA THR A 103 20.01 1.81 -4.00
C THR A 103 19.09 2.75 -3.24
N TYR A 104 18.66 2.37 -2.03
CA TYR A 104 17.64 3.10 -1.29
C TYR A 104 18.23 3.82 -0.08
N HIS A 105 17.82 5.07 0.14
CA HIS A 105 18.30 5.92 1.23
C HIS A 105 17.47 5.75 2.51
N SER A 106 16.30 5.15 2.40
CA SER A 106 15.48 4.80 3.55
C SER A 106 14.45 3.74 3.20
N PHE A 107 13.97 3.06 4.23
CA PHE A 107 12.85 2.11 4.12
C PHE A 107 11.81 2.44 5.18
N THR A 108 10.55 2.35 4.80
CA THR A 108 9.41 2.42 5.72
C THR A 108 8.49 1.24 5.43
N ILE A 109 8.10 0.52 6.48
CA ILE A 109 7.18 -0.62 6.40
C ILE A 109 5.99 -0.32 7.29
N HIS A 110 4.80 -0.27 6.71
CA HIS A 110 3.54 -0.19 7.45
C HIS A 110 2.94 -1.58 7.61
N PHE A 111 2.59 -1.94 8.84
CA PHE A 111 2.02 -3.24 9.17
C PHE A 111 0.53 -3.15 9.45
N PHE A 112 -0.22 -4.11 8.92
CA PHE A 112 -1.68 -4.22 9.04
C PHE A 112 -2.06 -5.63 9.47
N TRP A 113 -3.16 -5.73 10.21
CA TRP A 113 -3.80 -7.02 10.46
C TRP A 113 -4.74 -7.35 9.30
N GLU A 114 -4.80 -8.63 8.90
CA GLU A 114 -5.64 -9.05 7.76
C GLU A 114 -7.13 -8.87 8.05
N ASP A 115 -7.56 -9.06 9.28
CA ASP A 115 -8.94 -8.89 9.75
C ASP A 115 -9.36 -7.42 9.89
N GLU A 116 -8.42 -6.49 9.93
CA GLU A 116 -8.66 -5.05 10.06
C GLU A 116 -8.48 -4.28 8.74
N LEU A 117 -8.21 -4.98 7.63
CA LEU A 117 -8.07 -4.34 6.33
C LEU A 117 -9.43 -3.84 5.82
N GLY A 118 -9.49 -2.54 5.48
CA GLY A 118 -10.60 -1.94 4.75
C GLY A 118 -10.61 -2.28 3.27
N GLU A 119 -11.50 -1.66 2.51
CA GLU A 119 -11.60 -1.85 1.05
C GLU A 119 -10.31 -1.44 0.31
N ARG A 120 -9.58 -0.48 0.85
CA ARG A 120 -8.29 0.00 0.33
C ARG A 120 -7.27 0.06 1.45
N VAL A 121 -6.06 -0.37 1.17
CA VAL A 121 -4.96 -0.37 2.15
C VAL A 121 -4.61 1.03 2.66
N GLU A 122 -4.75 2.06 1.83
CA GLU A 122 -4.49 3.45 2.20
C GLU A 122 -5.51 4.02 3.19
N GLN A 123 -6.68 3.38 3.31
CA GLN A 123 -7.74 3.73 4.27
C GLN A 123 -7.69 2.88 5.53
N SER A 124 -6.84 1.87 5.56
CA SER A 124 -6.68 0.98 6.70
C SER A 124 -5.73 1.60 7.73
N LYS A 125 -6.03 1.42 9.01
CA LYS A 125 -5.14 1.86 10.09
C LYS A 125 -4.00 0.85 10.23
N SER A 126 -2.74 1.31 10.04
CA SER A 126 -1.59 0.49 10.38
C SER A 126 -1.47 0.39 11.90
N PHE A 127 -1.16 -0.79 12.43
CA PHE A 127 -0.92 -0.98 13.86
C PHE A 127 0.55 -0.79 14.25
N ALA A 128 1.47 -0.85 13.29
CA ALA A 128 2.89 -0.59 13.49
C ALA A 128 3.54 -0.01 12.24
N CYS A 129 4.61 0.73 12.46
CA CYS A 129 5.45 1.30 11.42
C CYS A 129 6.92 1.07 11.77
N ALA A 130 7.68 0.48 10.83
CA ALA A 130 9.11 0.32 10.96
C ALA A 130 9.84 1.27 9.99
N ASN A 131 10.83 1.99 10.49
CA ASN A 131 11.68 2.87 9.70
C ASN A 131 13.14 2.42 9.82
N PHE A 132 13.82 2.33 8.68
CA PHE A 132 15.25 2.07 8.60
C PHE A 132 15.94 3.28 7.99
N LEU A 133 16.65 4.03 8.83
CA LEU A 133 17.14 5.37 8.53
C LEU A 133 18.59 5.52 8.97
N PRO A 134 19.38 6.42 8.35
CA PRO A 134 20.69 6.80 8.85
C PRO A 134 20.59 7.28 10.30
N GLU A 135 21.27 6.61 11.21
CA GLU A 135 21.23 6.87 12.67
C GLU A 135 19.80 7.01 13.25
N GLY A 136 18.79 6.44 12.58
CA GLY A 136 17.39 6.60 12.95
C GLY A 136 16.79 7.99 12.69
N ASP A 137 17.46 8.85 11.92
CA ASP A 137 17.11 10.26 11.74
C ASP A 137 16.75 10.60 10.28
N TRP A 138 15.51 11.07 10.06
CA TRP A 138 15.02 11.49 8.75
C TRP A 138 15.80 12.65 8.14
N THR A 139 16.39 13.54 8.96
CA THR A 139 17.15 14.68 8.45
C THR A 139 18.48 14.29 7.81
N LYS A 140 18.95 13.07 8.08
CA LYS A 140 20.18 12.51 7.53
C LYS A 140 19.97 11.70 6.25
N VAL A 141 18.72 11.45 5.89
CA VAL A 141 18.38 10.72 4.66
C VAL A 141 18.88 11.50 3.43
N GLY A 142 19.57 10.80 2.52
CA GLY A 142 20.20 11.39 1.33
C GLY A 142 21.55 12.08 1.58
N ARG A 143 22.00 12.16 2.82
CA ARG A 143 23.33 12.68 3.18
C ARG A 143 24.29 11.56 3.60
N ALA A 144 23.75 10.48 4.15
CA ALA A 144 24.53 9.34 4.57
C ALA A 144 24.99 8.51 3.37
N PRO A 145 26.20 7.93 3.42
CA PRO A 145 26.67 7.01 2.39
C PRO A 145 25.79 5.75 2.31
N LEU A 146 25.62 5.21 1.11
CA LEU A 146 24.92 3.95 0.85
C LEU A 146 25.86 2.74 0.72
N ASP A 147 27.05 2.83 1.27
CA ASP A 147 28.08 1.82 1.06
C ASP A 147 27.76 0.46 1.68
N ASP A 148 27.36 0.40 2.95
CA ASP A 148 27.05 -0.83 3.67
C ASP A 148 25.89 -0.71 4.68
N TYR A 149 25.25 0.46 4.76
CA TYR A 149 24.17 0.76 5.73
C TYR A 149 24.57 0.59 7.21
N LYS A 150 25.87 0.61 7.53
CA LYS A 150 26.36 0.35 8.90
C LYS A 150 25.90 1.38 9.92
N ASP A 151 25.67 2.62 9.47
CA ASP A 151 25.20 3.72 10.31
C ASP A 151 23.66 3.86 10.28
N TYR A 152 22.96 2.86 9.77
CA TYR A 152 21.50 2.84 9.72
C TYR A 152 20.92 2.12 10.93
N ALA A 153 19.83 2.66 11.44
CA ALA A 153 19.10 2.06 12.55
C ALA A 153 17.67 1.72 12.14
N LEU A 154 17.20 0.56 12.56
CA LEU A 154 15.80 0.16 12.49
C LEU A 154 15.09 0.61 13.77
N THR A 155 13.98 1.32 13.59
CA THR A 155 13.09 1.71 14.69
C THR A 155 11.68 1.26 14.36
N CYS A 156 11.00 0.60 15.32
CA CYS A 156 9.60 0.22 15.18
C CYS A 156 8.74 1.01 16.16
N THR A 157 7.66 1.59 15.66
CA THR A 157 6.65 2.29 16.45
C THR A 157 5.34 1.53 16.36
N PHE A 158 4.76 1.18 17.51
CA PHE A 158 3.46 0.53 17.61
C PHE A 158 2.40 1.59 17.87
N LEU A 159 1.33 1.57 17.05
CA LEU A 159 0.25 2.55 17.08
C LEU A 159 -0.94 1.95 17.83
N GLU A 160 -1.47 2.70 18.78
CA GLU A 160 -2.65 2.32 19.56
C GLU A 160 -3.96 2.54 18.79
#